data_e04354efd3944586a115a32d1a1333e8
#
_entry.id   e04354efd3944586a115a32d1a1333e8
#
_cell.length_a   1.000
_cell.length_b   1.000
_cell.length_c   1.000
_cell.angle_alpha   90.00
_cell.angle_beta   90.00
_cell.angle_gamma   90.00
#
_symmetry.space_group_name_H-M   'P 1'
#
loop_
_entity.id
_entity.type
_entity.pdbx_description
1 polymer ?
#
loop_
_entity_poly.entity_id
_entity_poly.type
_entity_poly.pdbx_seq_one_letter_code
_entity_poly.pdbx_strand_id
1 'polypeptide(L)'
;MTTNHEAEARDADRRPPTLVFIHGTNSSSAWASGLTSELTLRGHRCVAVDLPGHGREAFYPRSYQAPQDLQALATEPSPLAKITIDDYVERVVDVVRRARRHGPVILVGMSQGGVTVSRVGNAIPELLERVVYVAAYCCVDLPNVAAYLETPENSESLLPQVTAAMVADPAILGVSRLNWRSADPAVFQGVKEALAGDFTNEGVNRLLNMLEPDETASIPLAEARGEAHTWGRIPRTYVRLTLDRLIPPSLQDRFITEADRLTPDNPTDVRSVAAPHVGPFDRPELVKIFAELASR
;
A
#
# COMPACT_ATOMS: atom_id res chain seq x y z
N MET A 1 0.82 7.20 -40.60
CA MET A 1 0.48 6.34 -39.44
C MET A 1 0.62 7.04 -38.09
N THR A 2 1.34 8.15 -37.99
CA THR A 2 1.52 8.94 -36.76
C THR A 2 0.28 9.70 -36.29
N THR A 3 -0.61 10.10 -37.18
CA THR A 3 -1.80 10.93 -36.86
C THR A 3 -2.92 10.20 -36.09
N ASN A 4 -3.06 8.88 -36.24
CA ASN A 4 -4.10 8.13 -35.54
C ASN A 4 -3.74 7.86 -34.07
N HIS A 5 -2.49 7.57 -33.76
CA HIS A 5 -2.04 7.34 -32.37
C HIS A 5 -2.08 8.62 -31.53
N GLU A 6 -1.76 9.78 -32.11
CA GLU A 6 -1.87 11.06 -31.41
C GLU A 6 -3.32 11.47 -31.15
N ALA A 7 -4.23 11.18 -32.06
CA ALA A 7 -5.65 11.44 -31.90
C ALA A 7 -6.27 10.52 -30.82
N GLU A 8 -5.92 9.25 -30.81
CA GLU A 8 -6.35 8.29 -29.77
C GLU A 8 -5.82 8.64 -28.39
N ALA A 9 -4.56 9.11 -28.29
CA ALA A 9 -3.98 9.56 -27.02
C ALA A 9 -4.69 10.82 -26.49
N ARG A 10 -4.99 11.80 -27.34
CA ARG A 10 -5.73 13.02 -26.95
C ARG A 10 -7.17 12.73 -26.52
N ASP A 11 -7.84 11.75 -27.14
CA ASP A 11 -9.17 11.32 -26.74
C ASP A 11 -9.14 10.57 -25.40
N ALA A 12 -8.10 9.76 -25.15
CA ALA A 12 -7.89 9.11 -23.87
C ALA A 12 -7.71 10.12 -22.70
N ASP A 13 -7.00 11.23 -22.95
CA ASP A 13 -6.78 12.28 -21.93
C ASP A 13 -8.04 13.03 -21.51
N ARG A 14 -9.10 12.97 -22.31
CA ARG A 14 -10.41 13.58 -22.00
C ARG A 14 -11.34 12.66 -21.22
N ARG A 15 -10.96 11.40 -21.06
CA ARG A 15 -11.78 10.42 -20.34
C ARG A 15 -11.55 10.52 -18.84
N PRO A 16 -12.53 10.12 -18.02
CA PRO A 16 -12.32 10.02 -16.58
C PRO A 16 -11.15 9.08 -16.23
N PRO A 17 -10.35 9.40 -15.22
CA PRO A 17 -9.21 8.60 -14.85
C PRO A 17 -9.60 7.21 -14.33
N THR A 18 -8.64 6.29 -14.38
CA THR A 18 -8.72 4.99 -13.71
C THR A 18 -7.94 5.05 -12.41
N LEU A 19 -8.57 4.73 -11.30
CA LEU A 19 -7.93 4.55 -10.01
C LEU A 19 -7.30 3.16 -9.95
N VAL A 20 -5.97 3.09 -9.74
CA VAL A 20 -5.23 1.83 -9.61
C VAL A 20 -4.71 1.73 -8.18
N PHE A 21 -5.19 0.73 -7.42
CA PHE A 21 -4.93 0.56 -6.00
C PHE A 21 -3.87 -0.50 -5.74
N ILE A 22 -2.86 -0.15 -4.95
CA ILE A 22 -1.74 -1.01 -4.54
C ILE A 22 -1.83 -1.24 -3.03
N HIS A 23 -1.84 -2.51 -2.64
CA HIS A 23 -1.94 -2.91 -1.24
C HIS A 23 -0.62 -2.72 -0.47
N GLY A 24 -0.71 -2.77 0.86
CA GLY A 24 0.42 -2.80 1.77
C GLY A 24 0.88 -4.21 2.12
N THR A 25 1.68 -4.30 3.18
CA THR A 25 2.28 -5.54 3.71
C THR A 25 1.24 -6.59 4.05
N ASN A 26 1.53 -7.87 3.79
CA ASN A 26 0.69 -9.02 4.14
C ASN A 26 -0.77 -8.93 3.66
N SER A 27 -1.00 -8.28 2.54
CA SER A 27 -2.33 -7.97 2.04
C SER A 27 -2.46 -8.33 0.55
N SER A 28 -3.61 -8.06 -0.04
CA SER A 28 -3.90 -8.30 -1.45
C SER A 28 -4.86 -7.23 -1.99
N SER A 29 -5.25 -7.33 -3.24
CA SER A 29 -6.27 -6.46 -3.84
C SER A 29 -7.59 -6.44 -3.07
N ALA A 30 -7.86 -7.46 -2.25
CA ALA A 30 -9.07 -7.57 -1.43
C ALA A 30 -9.25 -6.43 -0.44
N TRP A 31 -8.16 -5.77 0.02
CA TRP A 31 -8.25 -4.63 0.94
C TRP A 31 -9.07 -3.48 0.39
N ALA A 32 -9.02 -3.27 -0.92
CA ALA A 32 -9.71 -2.18 -1.60
C ALA A 32 -11.11 -2.57 -2.10
N SER A 33 -11.58 -3.80 -1.85
CA SER A 33 -12.82 -4.32 -2.46
C SER A 33 -14.06 -3.49 -2.14
N GLY A 34 -14.26 -3.09 -0.89
CA GLY A 34 -15.36 -2.20 -0.50
C GLY A 34 -15.28 -0.85 -1.19
N LEU A 35 -14.12 -0.20 -1.13
CA LEU A 35 -13.88 1.10 -1.76
C LEU A 35 -14.08 1.06 -3.28
N THR A 36 -13.51 0.06 -3.96
CA THR A 36 -13.64 -0.08 -5.41
C THR A 36 -15.08 -0.35 -5.83
N SER A 37 -15.84 -1.12 -5.04
CA SER A 37 -17.27 -1.36 -5.27
C SER A 37 -18.07 -0.06 -5.19
N GLU A 38 -17.88 0.73 -4.13
CA GLU A 38 -18.57 2.01 -3.95
C GLU A 38 -18.24 3.02 -5.05
N LEU A 39 -16.97 3.10 -5.45
CA LEU A 39 -16.54 3.98 -6.52
C LEU A 39 -17.07 3.52 -7.89
N THR A 40 -17.10 2.22 -8.14
CA THR A 40 -17.64 1.66 -9.39
C THR A 40 -19.14 1.91 -9.52
N LEU A 41 -19.90 1.76 -8.42
CA LEU A 41 -21.33 2.10 -8.38
C LEU A 41 -21.61 3.60 -8.64
N ARG A 42 -20.62 4.45 -8.42
CA ARG A 42 -20.65 5.89 -8.75
C ARG A 42 -20.13 6.21 -10.15
N GLY A 43 -19.81 5.20 -10.94
CA GLY A 43 -19.35 5.34 -12.34
C GLY A 43 -17.84 5.54 -12.52
N HIS A 44 -17.04 5.42 -11.46
CA HIS A 44 -15.58 5.53 -11.56
C HIS A 44 -14.94 4.19 -11.95
N ARG A 45 -13.87 4.24 -12.74
CA ARG A 45 -13.08 3.06 -13.10
C ARG A 45 -12.04 2.77 -12.03
N CYS A 46 -12.04 1.55 -11.53
CA CYS A 46 -11.14 1.10 -10.47
C CYS A 46 -10.50 -0.24 -10.80
N VAL A 47 -9.22 -0.38 -10.46
CA VAL A 47 -8.48 -1.65 -10.51
C VAL A 47 -7.70 -1.78 -9.21
N ALA A 48 -7.89 -2.87 -8.48
CA ALA A 48 -7.01 -3.23 -7.38
C ALA A 48 -6.06 -4.33 -7.84
N VAL A 49 -4.77 -4.16 -7.55
CA VAL A 49 -3.69 -5.03 -8.06
C VAL A 49 -3.24 -5.99 -6.96
N ASP A 50 -3.16 -7.28 -7.29
CA ASP A 50 -2.37 -8.23 -6.52
C ASP A 50 -0.90 -8.08 -6.94
N LEU A 51 -0.03 -7.71 -6.01
CA LEU A 51 1.41 -7.72 -6.22
C LEU A 51 1.92 -9.15 -6.35
N PRO A 52 3.08 -9.40 -6.99
CA PRO A 52 3.65 -10.74 -7.10
C PRO A 52 3.73 -11.47 -5.75
N GLY A 53 3.25 -12.70 -5.72
CA GLY A 53 3.17 -13.52 -4.51
C GLY A 53 1.99 -13.24 -3.59
N HIS A 54 1.09 -12.32 -3.96
CA HIS A 54 -0.09 -11.94 -3.18
C HIS A 54 -1.40 -12.24 -3.92
N GLY A 55 -2.51 -12.22 -3.19
CA GLY A 55 -3.83 -12.48 -3.73
C GLY A 55 -3.95 -13.89 -4.27
N ARG A 56 -4.17 -14.04 -5.58
CA ARG A 56 -4.28 -15.34 -6.23
C ARG A 56 -2.97 -16.12 -6.30
N GLU A 57 -1.84 -15.45 -6.12
CA GLU A 57 -0.50 -16.03 -6.08
C GLU A 57 -0.01 -16.26 -4.64
N ALA A 58 -0.83 -15.91 -3.61
CA ALA A 58 -0.46 -15.97 -2.22
C ALA A 58 -0.06 -17.39 -1.77
N PHE A 59 1.05 -17.47 -1.07
CA PHE A 59 1.52 -18.71 -0.49
C PHE A 59 0.97 -18.87 0.94
N TYR A 60 0.26 -19.95 1.18
CA TYR A 60 -0.19 -20.36 2.50
C TYR A 60 0.49 -21.67 2.89
N PRO A 61 1.46 -21.64 3.82
CA PRO A 61 2.11 -22.86 4.30
C PRO A 61 1.10 -23.87 4.77
N ARG A 62 1.31 -25.16 4.49
CA ARG A 62 0.42 -26.22 4.99
C ARG A 62 0.34 -26.22 6.52
N SER A 63 1.46 -25.94 7.16
CA SER A 63 1.60 -25.79 8.61
C SER A 63 0.78 -24.64 9.20
N TYR A 64 0.32 -23.68 8.38
CA TYR A 64 -0.56 -22.57 8.77
C TYR A 64 -2.02 -23.00 8.93
N GLN A 65 -2.42 -24.16 8.35
CA GLN A 65 -3.78 -24.68 8.49
C GLN A 65 -3.99 -25.29 9.87
N ALA A 66 -5.25 -25.31 10.34
CA ALA A 66 -5.59 -25.92 11.63
C ALA A 66 -5.67 -27.46 11.52
N PRO A 67 -5.13 -28.21 12.49
CA PRO A 67 -4.31 -27.74 13.60
C PRO A 67 -2.94 -27.26 13.11
N GLN A 68 -2.49 -26.10 13.60
CA GLN A 68 -1.21 -25.53 13.17
C GLN A 68 -0.03 -26.35 13.69
N ASP A 69 1.01 -26.49 12.85
CA ASP A 69 2.34 -26.94 13.26
C ASP A 69 3.27 -25.74 13.33
N LEU A 70 3.42 -25.14 14.50
CA LEU A 70 4.19 -23.90 14.69
C LEU A 70 5.70 -24.08 14.41
N GLN A 71 6.24 -25.29 14.61
CA GLN A 71 7.64 -25.56 14.31
C GLN A 71 7.88 -25.61 12.80
N ALA A 72 7.04 -26.29 12.07
CA ALA A 72 7.09 -26.32 10.61
C ALA A 72 6.78 -24.92 10.03
N LEU A 73 5.79 -24.21 10.59
CA LEU A 73 5.44 -22.85 10.16
C LEU A 73 6.62 -21.89 10.24
N ALA A 74 7.45 -22.00 11.25
CA ALA A 74 8.64 -21.15 11.41
C ALA A 74 9.74 -21.39 10.36
N THR A 75 9.73 -22.54 9.67
CA THR A 75 10.86 -22.98 8.84
C THR A 75 10.47 -23.36 7.40
N GLU A 76 9.19 -23.54 7.10
CA GLU A 76 8.72 -23.91 5.76
C GLU A 76 9.11 -22.84 4.73
N PRO A 77 9.88 -23.18 3.66
CA PRO A 77 10.31 -22.20 2.67
C PRO A 77 9.16 -21.49 1.98
N SER A 78 9.35 -20.21 1.66
CA SER A 78 8.37 -19.40 0.95
C SER A 78 8.87 -19.02 -0.45
N PRO A 79 8.03 -19.10 -1.49
CA PRO A 79 8.37 -18.60 -2.81
C PRO A 79 8.56 -17.07 -2.82
N LEU A 80 7.95 -16.34 -1.88
CA LEU A 80 8.08 -14.89 -1.77
C LEU A 80 9.49 -14.43 -1.39
N ALA A 81 10.33 -15.29 -0.84
CA ALA A 81 11.72 -14.96 -0.48
C ALA A 81 12.58 -14.48 -1.67
N LYS A 82 12.14 -14.75 -2.90
CA LYS A 82 12.87 -14.35 -4.13
C LYS A 82 12.28 -13.12 -4.80
N ILE A 83 11.13 -12.65 -4.32
CA ILE A 83 10.42 -11.50 -4.89
C ILE A 83 11.09 -10.22 -4.41
N THR A 84 11.24 -9.26 -5.32
CA THR A 84 11.89 -7.98 -5.11
C THR A 84 10.95 -6.81 -5.41
N ILE A 85 11.38 -5.60 -5.07
CA ILE A 85 10.64 -4.38 -5.43
C ILE A 85 10.52 -4.22 -6.96
N ASP A 86 11.49 -4.67 -7.72
CA ASP A 86 11.47 -4.54 -9.19
C ASP A 86 10.37 -5.43 -9.80
N ASP A 87 10.10 -6.61 -9.23
CA ASP A 87 8.98 -7.45 -9.63
C ASP A 87 7.63 -6.75 -9.35
N TYR A 88 7.51 -6.04 -8.23
CA TYR A 88 6.33 -5.24 -7.90
C TYR A 88 6.15 -4.09 -8.89
N VAL A 89 7.24 -3.37 -9.18
CA VAL A 89 7.23 -2.26 -10.14
C VAL A 89 6.83 -2.73 -11.53
N GLU A 90 7.40 -3.82 -12.03
CA GLU A 90 7.07 -4.39 -13.33
C GLU A 90 5.59 -4.74 -13.45
N ARG A 91 5.03 -5.43 -12.45
CA ARG A 91 3.60 -5.77 -12.39
C ARG A 91 2.73 -4.50 -12.46
N VAL A 92 3.05 -3.48 -11.68
CA VAL A 92 2.24 -2.26 -11.62
C VAL A 92 2.40 -1.42 -12.89
N VAL A 93 3.60 -1.33 -13.45
CA VAL A 93 3.85 -0.65 -14.74
C VAL A 93 3.02 -1.28 -15.86
N ASP A 94 2.93 -2.61 -15.94
CA ASP A 94 2.06 -3.28 -16.93
C ASP A 94 0.59 -2.89 -16.72
N VAL A 95 0.10 -2.91 -15.49
CA VAL A 95 -1.28 -2.51 -15.18
C VAL A 95 -1.54 -1.05 -15.56
N VAL A 96 -0.61 -0.13 -15.20
CA VAL A 96 -0.72 1.30 -15.55
C VAL A 96 -0.76 1.50 -17.06
N ARG A 97 0.12 0.85 -17.82
CA ARG A 97 0.14 0.92 -19.30
C ARG A 97 -1.17 0.45 -19.92
N ARG A 98 -1.76 -0.59 -19.36
CA ARG A 98 -3.05 -1.12 -19.82
C ARG A 98 -4.20 -0.17 -19.46
N ALA A 99 -4.23 0.33 -18.23
CA ALA A 99 -5.24 1.30 -17.78
C ALA A 99 -5.18 2.61 -18.59
N ARG A 100 -3.97 3.08 -18.92
CA ARG A 100 -3.72 4.33 -19.66
C ARG A 100 -4.36 4.35 -21.06
N ARG A 101 -4.59 3.19 -21.67
CA ARG A 101 -5.33 3.09 -22.93
C ARG A 101 -6.79 3.55 -22.83
N HIS A 102 -7.31 3.62 -21.62
CA HIS A 102 -8.70 3.97 -21.33
C HIS A 102 -8.87 5.36 -20.72
N GLY A 103 -7.80 6.06 -20.43
CA GLY A 103 -7.81 7.39 -19.80
C GLY A 103 -6.61 7.62 -18.89
N PRO A 104 -6.54 8.79 -18.22
CA PRO A 104 -5.54 9.08 -17.23
C PRO A 104 -5.51 8.03 -16.10
N VAL A 105 -4.38 7.92 -15.39
CA VAL A 105 -4.23 6.96 -14.30
C VAL A 105 -3.87 7.69 -13.01
N ILE A 106 -4.65 7.44 -11.97
CA ILE A 106 -4.35 7.83 -10.59
C ILE A 106 -3.86 6.57 -9.88
N LEU A 107 -2.57 6.57 -9.50
CA LEU A 107 -1.95 5.44 -8.80
C LEU A 107 -2.02 5.65 -7.30
N VAL A 108 -2.61 4.71 -6.58
CA VAL A 108 -2.88 4.81 -5.14
C VAL A 108 -2.12 3.71 -4.41
N GLY A 109 -1.31 4.07 -3.42
CA GLY A 109 -0.63 3.10 -2.55
C GLY A 109 -1.00 3.29 -1.09
N MET A 110 -1.24 2.18 -0.40
CA MET A 110 -1.45 2.15 1.03
C MET A 110 -0.24 1.58 1.74
N SER A 111 0.12 2.16 2.91
CA SER A 111 1.15 1.59 3.77
C SER A 111 2.46 1.34 2.99
N GLN A 112 3.02 0.15 3.04
CA GLN A 112 4.20 -0.25 2.25
C GLN A 112 3.98 -0.14 0.73
N GLY A 113 2.74 -0.17 0.24
CA GLY A 113 2.43 0.06 -1.18
C GLY A 113 2.89 1.42 -1.72
N GLY A 114 3.13 2.39 -0.83
CA GLY A 114 3.72 3.68 -1.18
C GLY A 114 5.14 3.56 -1.76
N VAL A 115 5.92 2.58 -1.34
CA VAL A 115 7.24 2.25 -1.91
C VAL A 115 7.12 1.94 -3.41
N THR A 116 6.17 1.08 -3.75
CA THR A 116 5.88 0.72 -5.14
C THR A 116 5.40 1.93 -5.93
N VAL A 117 4.52 2.77 -5.35
CA VAL A 117 4.03 4.00 -5.98
C VAL A 117 5.18 4.96 -6.32
N SER A 118 6.12 5.18 -5.38
CA SER A 118 7.28 6.06 -5.61
C SER A 118 8.17 5.52 -6.74
N ARG A 119 8.48 4.22 -6.72
CA ARG A 119 9.29 3.56 -7.74
C ARG A 119 8.65 3.58 -9.13
N VAL A 120 7.35 3.33 -9.23
CA VAL A 120 6.58 3.45 -10.49
C VAL A 120 6.54 4.90 -10.96
N GLY A 121 6.36 5.85 -10.05
CA GLY A 121 6.42 7.29 -10.36
C GLY A 121 7.78 7.73 -10.90
N ASN A 122 8.88 7.13 -10.42
CA ASN A 122 10.20 7.37 -11.01
C ASN A 122 10.34 6.76 -12.42
N ALA A 123 9.77 5.58 -12.65
CA ALA A 123 9.94 4.81 -13.88
C ALA A 123 9.09 5.31 -15.07
N ILE A 124 7.86 5.75 -14.81
CA ILE A 124 6.89 6.15 -15.86
C ILE A 124 6.06 7.38 -15.46
N PRO A 125 6.71 8.50 -15.07
CA PRO A 125 5.99 9.69 -14.57
C PRO A 125 4.98 10.25 -15.56
N GLU A 126 5.24 10.14 -16.87
CA GLU A 126 4.39 10.66 -17.95
C GLU A 126 3.08 9.88 -18.13
N LEU A 127 2.96 8.69 -17.57
CA LEU A 127 1.73 7.88 -17.64
C LEU A 127 0.79 8.12 -16.47
N LEU A 128 1.23 8.88 -15.46
CA LEU A 128 0.50 9.09 -14.22
C LEU A 128 -0.06 10.51 -14.14
N GLU A 129 -1.37 10.62 -14.02
CA GLU A 129 -2.07 11.88 -13.74
C GLU A 129 -1.82 12.36 -12.31
N ARG A 130 -1.76 11.41 -11.37
CA ARG A 130 -1.57 11.66 -9.94
C ARG A 130 -1.08 10.43 -9.22
N VAL A 131 -0.31 10.64 -8.16
CA VAL A 131 -0.02 9.61 -7.16
C VAL A 131 -0.71 9.94 -5.84
N VAL A 132 -1.23 8.91 -5.17
CA VAL A 132 -1.93 9.05 -3.89
C VAL A 132 -1.32 8.08 -2.88
N TYR A 133 -0.97 8.62 -1.72
CA TYR A 133 -0.46 7.89 -0.57
C TYR A 133 -1.54 7.84 0.51
N VAL A 134 -1.95 6.66 0.95
CA VAL A 134 -2.92 6.49 2.05
C VAL A 134 -2.19 5.95 3.26
N ALA A 135 -1.87 6.81 4.22
CA ALA A 135 -1.02 6.45 5.36
C ALA A 135 0.14 5.54 4.92
N ALA A 136 0.90 5.99 3.92
CA ALA A 136 1.84 5.16 3.19
C ALA A 136 3.25 5.75 3.22
N TYR A 137 4.25 4.88 3.10
CA TYR A 137 5.65 5.30 3.01
C TYR A 137 5.90 6.08 1.71
N CYS A 138 6.27 7.34 1.86
CA CYS A 138 6.67 8.25 0.79
C CYS A 138 8.10 8.69 1.08
N CYS A 139 9.05 7.83 0.77
CA CYS A 139 10.46 8.04 1.08
C CYS A 139 11.06 9.15 0.21
N VAL A 140 11.76 10.09 0.83
CA VAL A 140 12.47 11.20 0.16
C VAL A 140 13.87 11.35 0.70
N ASP A 141 14.05 11.67 1.99
CA ASP A 141 15.37 11.89 2.58
C ASP A 141 16.09 10.58 2.87
N LEU A 142 15.38 9.60 3.40
CA LEU A 142 15.92 8.32 3.74
C LEU A 142 15.63 7.28 2.64
N PRO A 143 16.52 6.32 2.43
CA PRO A 143 16.48 5.46 1.24
C PRO A 143 15.32 4.47 1.24
N ASN A 144 14.83 4.05 2.40
CA ASN A 144 13.91 2.93 2.51
C ASN A 144 13.08 2.96 3.80
N VAL A 145 12.09 2.07 3.88
CA VAL A 145 11.20 1.93 5.04
C VAL A 145 11.98 1.68 6.32
N ALA A 146 12.95 0.76 6.30
CA ALA A 146 13.72 0.39 7.50
C ALA A 146 14.40 1.61 8.15
N ALA A 147 14.95 2.52 7.33
CA ALA A 147 15.58 3.75 7.84
C ALA A 147 14.55 4.71 8.49
N TYR A 148 13.32 4.76 7.97
CA TYR A 148 12.25 5.58 8.60
C TYR A 148 11.73 4.95 9.90
N LEU A 149 11.76 3.63 10.05
CA LEU A 149 11.35 2.98 11.30
C LEU A 149 12.22 3.39 12.50
N GLU A 150 13.49 3.76 12.26
CA GLU A 150 14.45 4.19 13.28
C GLU A 150 14.35 5.68 13.64
N THR A 151 13.43 6.43 13.03
CA THR A 151 13.32 7.87 13.24
C THR A 151 12.50 8.22 14.48
N PRO A 152 12.75 9.38 15.11
CA PRO A 152 11.97 9.83 16.27
C PRO A 152 10.47 9.93 15.99
N GLU A 153 10.07 10.30 14.77
CA GLU A 153 8.68 10.43 14.36
C GLU A 153 7.94 9.08 14.36
N ASN A 154 8.68 7.96 14.32
CA ASN A 154 8.12 6.60 14.43
C ASN A 154 8.07 6.08 15.86
N SER A 155 8.55 6.83 16.87
CA SER A 155 8.68 6.33 18.26
C SER A 155 7.37 5.91 18.92
N GLU A 156 6.23 6.44 18.45
CA GLU A 156 4.89 6.08 18.95
C GLU A 156 4.26 4.90 18.21
N SER A 157 4.98 4.31 17.22
CA SER A 157 4.47 3.21 16.43
C SER A 157 4.23 1.95 17.26
N LEU A 158 3.08 1.33 17.05
CA LEU A 158 2.74 0.02 17.61
C LEU A 158 3.16 -1.14 16.69
N LEU A 159 4.08 -0.93 15.75
CA LEU A 159 4.65 -1.99 14.93
C LEU A 159 5.17 -3.19 15.76
N PRO A 160 5.81 -3.01 16.94
CA PRO A 160 6.21 -4.13 17.78
C PRO A 160 5.06 -5.06 18.18
N GLN A 161 3.84 -4.53 18.35
CA GLN A 161 2.67 -5.34 18.68
C GLN A 161 2.21 -6.20 17.49
N VAL A 162 2.39 -5.71 16.26
CA VAL A 162 2.12 -6.49 15.04
C VAL A 162 3.18 -7.56 14.85
N THR A 163 4.45 -7.21 15.03
CA THR A 163 5.57 -8.16 14.90
C THR A 163 5.60 -9.21 16.00
N ALA A 164 4.86 -9.05 17.10
CA ALA A 164 4.63 -10.12 18.08
C ALA A 164 3.92 -11.35 17.49
N ALA A 165 3.22 -11.19 16.35
CA ALA A 165 2.66 -12.31 15.59
C ALA A 165 3.68 -13.03 14.69
N MET A 166 4.92 -12.54 14.61
CA MET A 166 5.97 -13.12 13.76
C MET A 166 6.43 -14.48 14.29
N VAL A 167 6.49 -15.46 13.41
CA VAL A 167 6.82 -16.85 13.77
C VAL A 167 8.13 -17.34 13.15
N ALA A 168 8.76 -16.55 12.29
CA ALA A 168 10.01 -16.89 11.62
C ALA A 168 10.98 -15.69 11.65
N ASP A 169 12.28 -15.97 11.62
CA ASP A 169 13.31 -14.95 11.42
C ASP A 169 13.37 -14.54 9.93
N PRO A 170 13.05 -13.29 9.56
CA PRO A 170 13.08 -12.84 8.18
C PRO A 170 14.45 -12.91 7.54
N ALA A 171 15.54 -12.78 8.32
CA ALA A 171 16.91 -12.89 7.81
C ALA A 171 17.26 -14.32 7.37
N ILE A 172 16.59 -15.31 7.95
CA ILE A 172 16.80 -16.74 7.62
C ILE A 172 15.82 -17.18 6.53
N LEU A 173 14.54 -16.84 6.69
CA LEU A 173 13.48 -17.32 5.80
C LEU A 173 13.33 -16.48 4.52
N GLY A 174 13.82 -15.23 4.51
CA GLY A 174 13.67 -14.30 3.40
C GLY A 174 12.28 -13.67 3.31
N VAL A 175 11.39 -13.98 4.26
CA VAL A 175 10.04 -13.39 4.39
C VAL A 175 9.73 -13.08 5.84
N SER A 176 8.95 -12.01 6.06
CA SER A 176 8.25 -11.80 7.31
C SER A 176 7.03 -12.68 7.34
N ARG A 177 7.02 -13.72 8.20
CA ARG A 177 5.87 -14.62 8.36
C ARG A 177 5.15 -14.34 9.65
N LEU A 178 3.89 -13.93 9.55
CA LEU A 178 3.04 -13.60 10.68
C LEU A 178 1.91 -14.62 10.84
N ASN A 179 1.68 -15.04 12.09
CA ASN A 179 0.58 -15.95 12.39
C ASN A 179 -0.71 -15.16 12.74
N TRP A 180 -1.40 -14.68 11.72
CA TRP A 180 -2.68 -13.99 11.87
C TRP A 180 -3.80 -14.86 12.46
N ARG A 181 -3.60 -16.18 12.52
CA ARG A 181 -4.53 -17.16 13.09
C ARG A 181 -4.09 -17.63 14.48
N SER A 182 -3.24 -16.86 15.15
CA SER A 182 -2.89 -17.12 16.56
C SER A 182 -4.12 -16.97 17.45
N ALA A 183 -4.31 -17.95 18.34
CA ALA A 183 -5.32 -17.87 19.38
C ALA A 183 -4.85 -17.13 20.65
N ASP A 184 -3.62 -16.57 20.65
CA ASP A 184 -3.08 -15.82 21.77
C ASP A 184 -3.84 -14.49 21.92
N PRO A 185 -4.52 -14.24 23.07
CA PRO A 185 -5.26 -13.01 23.28
C PRO A 185 -4.38 -11.76 23.27
N ALA A 186 -3.10 -11.85 23.66
CA ALA A 186 -2.18 -10.72 23.67
C ALA A 186 -1.81 -10.30 22.25
N VAL A 187 -1.56 -11.26 21.35
CA VAL A 187 -1.34 -11.01 19.92
C VAL A 187 -2.58 -10.37 19.29
N PHE A 188 -3.76 -10.95 19.56
CA PHE A 188 -5.01 -10.40 19.04
C PHE A 188 -5.23 -8.95 19.46
N GLN A 189 -5.07 -8.65 20.77
CA GLN A 189 -5.28 -7.30 21.31
C GLN A 189 -4.24 -6.32 20.78
N GLY A 190 -2.98 -6.72 20.70
CA GLY A 190 -1.90 -5.89 20.17
C GLY A 190 -2.11 -5.52 18.70
N VAL A 191 -2.47 -6.51 17.88
CA VAL A 191 -2.79 -6.28 16.45
C VAL A 191 -4.02 -5.38 16.29
N LYS A 192 -5.07 -5.60 17.11
CA LYS A 192 -6.24 -4.71 17.12
C LYS A 192 -5.86 -3.27 17.41
N GLU A 193 -5.09 -3.03 18.47
CA GLU A 193 -4.67 -1.68 18.86
C GLU A 193 -3.81 -1.00 17.80
N ALA A 194 -2.91 -1.75 17.18
CA ALA A 194 -2.00 -1.22 16.18
C ALA A 194 -2.69 -0.91 14.84
N LEU A 195 -3.56 -1.79 14.38
CA LEU A 195 -4.10 -1.73 13.02
C LEU A 195 -5.54 -1.22 12.95
N ALA A 196 -6.40 -1.55 13.92
CA ALA A 196 -7.85 -1.46 13.78
C ALA A 196 -8.55 -1.07 15.10
N GLY A 197 -8.02 -0.06 15.79
CA GLY A 197 -8.42 0.29 17.15
C GLY A 197 -9.90 0.61 17.35
N ASP A 198 -10.61 1.02 16.30
CA ASP A 198 -12.04 1.32 16.32
C ASP A 198 -12.94 0.16 15.87
N PHE A 199 -12.36 -1.03 15.56
CA PHE A 199 -13.13 -2.20 15.15
C PHE A 199 -13.69 -2.96 16.34
N THR A 200 -14.85 -3.62 16.14
CA THR A 200 -15.29 -4.68 17.04
C THR A 200 -14.37 -5.89 16.92
N ASN A 201 -14.38 -6.79 17.90
CA ASN A 201 -13.55 -8.01 17.85
C ASN A 201 -13.91 -8.89 16.62
N GLU A 202 -15.19 -8.95 16.23
CA GLU A 202 -15.64 -9.65 15.02
C GLU A 202 -15.09 -8.97 13.77
N GLY A 203 -14.99 -7.64 13.75
CA GLY A 203 -14.37 -6.87 12.69
C GLY A 203 -12.88 -7.18 12.56
N VAL A 204 -12.15 -7.24 13.68
CA VAL A 204 -10.75 -7.65 13.72
C VAL A 204 -10.58 -9.09 13.23
N ASN A 205 -11.42 -10.03 13.66
CA ASN A 205 -11.37 -11.41 13.18
C ASN A 205 -11.55 -11.50 11.66
N ARG A 206 -12.47 -10.73 11.08
CA ARG A 206 -12.62 -10.66 9.61
C ARG A 206 -11.36 -10.12 8.94
N LEU A 207 -10.78 -9.05 9.49
CA LEU A 207 -9.52 -8.48 9.00
C LEU A 207 -8.39 -9.53 9.02
N LEU A 208 -8.16 -10.19 10.15
CA LEU A 208 -7.09 -11.20 10.28
C LEU A 208 -7.24 -12.36 9.30
N ASN A 209 -8.48 -12.70 8.91
CA ASN A 209 -8.73 -13.74 7.89
C ASN A 209 -8.46 -13.25 6.45
N MET A 210 -8.36 -11.95 6.23
CA MET A 210 -8.02 -11.36 4.92
C MET A 210 -6.51 -11.14 4.77
N LEU A 211 -5.75 -11.14 5.87
CA LEU A 211 -4.30 -10.94 5.83
C LEU A 211 -3.58 -12.23 5.44
N GLU A 212 -2.53 -12.07 4.67
CA GLU A 212 -1.67 -13.14 4.18
C GLU A 212 -0.48 -13.36 5.13
N PRO A 213 -0.04 -14.61 5.36
CA PRO A 213 0.99 -14.87 6.36
C PRO A 213 2.36 -14.33 5.97
N ASP A 214 2.72 -14.39 4.69
CA ASP A 214 4.06 -14.09 4.20
C ASP A 214 4.12 -12.74 3.48
N GLU A 215 5.18 -11.99 3.75
CA GLU A 215 5.61 -10.82 2.99
C GLU A 215 7.12 -10.91 2.73
N THR A 216 7.59 -10.56 1.54
CA THR A 216 9.03 -10.57 1.26
C THR A 216 9.79 -9.60 2.17
N ALA A 217 10.89 -10.07 2.76
CA ALA A 217 11.74 -9.26 3.64
C ALA A 217 12.55 -8.21 2.87
N SER A 218 12.58 -8.24 1.55
CA SER A 218 13.38 -7.35 0.72
C SER A 218 12.81 -5.94 0.60
N ILE A 219 11.48 -5.77 0.64
CA ILE A 219 10.84 -4.48 0.36
C ILE A 219 11.18 -3.39 1.39
N PRO A 220 11.17 -3.65 2.71
CA PRO A 220 11.52 -2.61 3.68
C PRO A 220 12.97 -2.08 3.53
N LEU A 221 13.85 -2.85 2.89
CA LEU A 221 15.26 -2.51 2.67
C LEU A 221 15.54 -1.93 1.28
N ALA A 222 14.57 -2.00 0.37
CA ALA A 222 14.72 -1.56 -1.01
C ALA A 222 14.81 -0.02 -1.11
N GLU A 223 15.64 0.46 -2.04
CA GLU A 223 15.66 1.89 -2.40
C GLU A 223 14.26 2.33 -2.87
N ALA A 224 13.70 3.35 -2.23
CA ALA A 224 12.31 3.76 -2.38
C ALA A 224 12.11 5.27 -2.55
N ARG A 225 13.19 6.06 -2.64
CA ARG A 225 13.07 7.53 -2.72
C ARG A 225 12.35 7.97 -3.99
N GLY A 226 11.45 8.93 -3.83
CA GLY A 226 10.92 9.72 -4.94
C GLY A 226 11.99 10.69 -5.45
N GLU A 227 12.19 10.75 -6.77
CA GLU A 227 13.17 11.62 -7.43
C GLU A 227 12.50 12.90 -7.92
N ALA A 228 13.15 14.06 -7.73
CA ALA A 228 12.59 15.37 -8.05
C ALA A 228 12.18 15.51 -9.54
N HIS A 229 12.99 14.96 -10.45
CA HIS A 229 12.82 15.16 -11.90
C HIS A 229 11.87 14.16 -12.57
N THR A 230 11.44 13.12 -11.86
CA THR A 230 10.51 12.10 -12.33
C THR A 230 9.25 12.09 -11.44
N TRP A 231 9.24 11.35 -10.36
CA TRP A 231 8.16 11.30 -9.38
C TRP A 231 7.73 12.69 -8.88
N GLY A 232 8.69 13.59 -8.66
CA GLY A 232 8.46 14.93 -8.15
C GLY A 232 7.65 15.85 -9.06
N ARG A 233 7.49 15.48 -10.33
CA ARG A 233 6.68 16.22 -11.31
C ARG A 233 5.20 15.80 -11.30
N ILE A 234 4.89 14.67 -10.71
CA ILE A 234 3.53 14.13 -10.68
C ILE A 234 2.75 14.81 -9.55
N PRO A 235 1.53 15.33 -9.80
CA PRO A 235 0.65 15.82 -8.75
C PRO A 235 0.46 14.76 -7.65
N ARG A 236 0.57 15.18 -6.38
CA ARG A 236 0.49 14.26 -5.24
C ARG A 236 -0.69 14.58 -4.35
N THR A 237 -1.28 13.52 -3.78
CA THR A 237 -2.20 13.62 -2.65
C THR A 237 -1.70 12.70 -1.54
N TYR A 238 -1.73 13.16 -0.31
CA TYR A 238 -1.50 12.32 0.87
C TYR A 238 -2.79 12.24 1.70
N VAL A 239 -3.37 11.05 1.79
CA VAL A 239 -4.50 10.78 2.68
C VAL A 239 -3.95 10.38 4.03
N ARG A 240 -3.96 11.34 4.94
CA ARG A 240 -3.43 11.25 6.30
C ARG A 240 -4.44 10.61 7.22
N LEU A 241 -4.12 9.47 7.83
CA LEU A 241 -4.97 8.80 8.79
C LEU A 241 -4.60 9.24 10.21
N THR A 242 -5.48 10.01 10.85
CA THR A 242 -5.13 10.70 12.11
C THR A 242 -5.18 9.82 13.36
N LEU A 243 -5.77 8.63 13.27
CA LEU A 243 -5.81 7.63 14.34
C LEU A 243 -4.89 6.43 14.06
N ASP A 244 -4.00 6.58 13.08
CA ASP A 244 -3.04 5.55 12.71
C ASP A 244 -1.98 5.40 13.81
N ARG A 245 -1.85 4.19 14.33
CA ARG A 245 -0.87 3.82 15.33
C ARG A 245 0.23 2.90 14.79
N LEU A 246 0.17 2.53 13.50
CA LEU A 246 1.23 1.78 12.83
C LEU A 246 2.21 2.72 12.13
N ILE A 247 1.69 3.68 11.36
CA ILE A 247 2.44 4.80 10.80
C ILE A 247 1.91 6.07 11.47
N PRO A 248 2.51 6.50 12.60
CA PRO A 248 1.98 7.62 13.38
C PRO A 248 1.81 8.90 12.56
N PRO A 249 0.85 9.76 12.91
CA PRO A 249 0.66 11.04 12.22
C PRO A 249 1.93 11.90 12.10
N SER A 250 2.82 11.84 13.11
CA SER A 250 4.14 12.49 13.09
C SER A 250 5.01 12.01 11.93
N LEU A 251 5.05 10.70 11.67
CA LEU A 251 5.80 10.14 10.54
C LEU A 251 5.13 10.45 9.20
N GLN A 252 3.80 10.43 9.13
CA GLN A 252 3.06 10.85 7.94
C GLN A 252 3.33 12.31 7.61
N ASP A 253 3.36 13.21 8.60
CA ASP A 253 3.66 14.63 8.44
C ASP A 253 5.11 14.85 7.98
N ARG A 254 6.05 14.03 8.43
CA ARG A 254 7.42 14.04 7.94
C ARG A 254 7.48 13.71 6.45
N PHE A 255 6.83 12.66 5.97
CA PHE A 255 6.76 12.33 4.55
C PHE A 255 6.24 13.49 3.70
N ILE A 256 5.17 14.15 4.15
CA ILE A 256 4.60 15.30 3.46
C ILE A 256 5.62 16.45 3.40
N THR A 257 6.25 16.77 4.54
CA THR A 257 7.22 17.86 4.65
C THR A 257 8.45 17.62 3.76
N GLU A 258 8.99 16.42 3.75
CA GLU A 258 10.13 16.06 2.91
C GLU A 258 9.78 16.14 1.41
N ALA A 259 8.60 15.65 1.02
CA ALA A 259 8.12 15.71 -0.35
C ALA A 259 7.94 17.17 -0.84
N ASP A 260 7.33 18.02 -0.03
CA ASP A 260 7.11 19.44 -0.37
C ASP A 260 8.41 20.23 -0.41
N ARG A 261 9.37 19.89 0.45
CA ARG A 261 10.70 20.48 0.40
C ARG A 261 11.48 20.06 -0.85
N LEU A 262 11.37 18.81 -1.28
CA LEU A 262 12.02 18.31 -2.50
C LEU A 262 11.46 18.99 -3.75
N THR A 263 10.16 19.26 -3.78
CA THR A 263 9.46 19.82 -4.94
C THR A 263 8.49 20.94 -4.53
N PRO A 264 9.00 22.12 -4.14
CA PRO A 264 8.18 23.21 -3.60
C PRO A 264 7.14 23.76 -4.61
N ASP A 265 7.41 23.63 -5.91
CA ASP A 265 6.49 24.05 -6.97
C ASP A 265 5.35 23.03 -7.23
N ASN A 266 5.38 21.86 -6.58
CA ASN A 266 4.37 20.82 -6.68
C ASN A 266 4.00 20.30 -5.27
N PRO A 267 3.35 21.14 -4.44
CA PRO A 267 3.02 20.75 -3.06
C PRO A 267 2.00 19.63 -3.00
N THR A 268 2.05 18.89 -1.91
CA THR A 268 1.16 17.76 -1.65
C THR A 268 -0.25 18.23 -1.27
N ASP A 269 -1.28 17.77 -1.96
CA ASP A 269 -2.68 17.91 -1.54
C ASP A 269 -2.95 16.98 -0.34
N VAL A 270 -3.03 17.54 0.86
CA VAL A 270 -3.21 16.75 2.10
C VAL A 270 -4.69 16.63 2.44
N ARG A 271 -5.16 15.40 2.61
CA ARG A 271 -6.52 15.05 3.02
C ARG A 271 -6.48 14.23 4.31
N SER A 272 -7.11 14.71 5.38
CA SER A 272 -7.12 14.00 6.68
C SER A 272 -8.43 13.25 6.89
N VAL A 273 -8.29 12.02 7.40
CA VAL A 273 -9.42 11.15 7.78
C VAL A 273 -9.16 10.60 9.19
N ALA A 274 -10.17 10.67 10.04
CA ALA A 274 -10.11 10.09 11.39
C ALA A 274 -10.35 8.57 11.30
N ALA A 275 -9.29 7.82 10.97
CA ALA A 275 -9.31 6.38 10.83
C ALA A 275 -8.01 5.77 11.34
N PRO A 276 -8.03 4.51 11.85
CA PRO A 276 -6.84 3.72 12.14
C PRO A 276 -6.17 3.25 10.85
N HIS A 277 -5.00 2.60 10.95
CA HIS A 277 -4.20 2.16 9.81
C HIS A 277 -4.97 1.28 8.83
N VAL A 278 -5.64 0.26 9.33
CA VAL A 278 -6.52 -0.60 8.52
C VAL A 278 -7.96 -0.33 8.95
N GLY A 279 -8.78 0.07 8.01
CA GLY A 279 -10.18 0.36 8.28
C GLY A 279 -11.08 -0.22 7.19
N PRO A 280 -12.40 -0.20 7.35
CA PRO A 280 -13.25 -0.34 6.20
C PRO A 280 -12.91 0.82 5.25
N PHE A 281 -12.21 0.49 4.15
CA PHE A 281 -11.82 1.47 3.14
C PHE A 281 -13.02 1.99 2.33
N ASP A 282 -14.21 1.45 2.58
CA ASP A 282 -15.50 1.96 2.14
C ASP A 282 -16.07 3.08 3.04
N ARG A 283 -15.26 3.60 3.98
CA ARG A 283 -15.67 4.79 4.78
C ARG A 283 -16.11 5.92 3.87
N PRO A 284 -17.25 6.57 4.16
CA PRO A 284 -17.79 7.64 3.33
C PRO A 284 -16.79 8.74 3.01
N GLU A 285 -15.90 9.09 3.96
CA GLU A 285 -14.87 10.11 3.80
C GLU A 285 -13.82 9.69 2.74
N LEU A 286 -13.36 8.44 2.77
CA LEU A 286 -12.42 7.92 1.77
C LEU A 286 -13.07 7.81 0.40
N VAL A 287 -14.29 7.26 0.33
CA VAL A 287 -15.07 7.19 -0.92
C VAL A 287 -15.23 8.58 -1.53
N LYS A 288 -15.55 9.61 -0.72
CA LYS A 288 -15.68 11.00 -1.16
C LYS A 288 -14.38 11.54 -1.73
N ILE A 289 -13.25 11.35 -1.01
CA ILE A 289 -11.92 11.82 -1.47
C ILE A 289 -11.59 11.21 -2.83
N PHE A 290 -11.73 9.90 -3.01
CA PHE A 290 -11.39 9.24 -4.26
C PHE A 290 -12.35 9.58 -5.40
N ALA A 291 -13.64 9.74 -5.12
CA ALA A 291 -14.61 10.23 -6.11
C ALA A 291 -14.27 11.66 -6.60
N GLU A 292 -13.87 12.56 -5.68
CA GLU A 292 -13.43 13.92 -6.04
C GLU A 292 -12.15 13.90 -6.88
N LEU A 293 -11.18 13.04 -6.55
CA LEU A 293 -9.94 12.91 -7.31
C LEU A 293 -10.19 12.34 -8.71
N ALA A 294 -11.14 11.41 -8.85
CA ALA A 294 -11.48 10.79 -10.13
C ALA A 294 -12.43 11.64 -11.00
N SER A 295 -12.95 12.76 -10.48
CA SER A 295 -13.86 13.67 -11.19
C SER A 295 -13.15 14.92 -11.75
N ARG A 296 -11.88 15.10 -11.46
CA ARG A 296 -11.05 16.22 -11.93
C ARG A 296 -10.45 15.91 -13.29
#